data_6d9ef909007baae8ae2235cc84fd8d51
#
_entry.id   6d9ef909007baae8ae2235cc84fd8d51
#
_cell.length_a   1.000
_cell.length_b   1.000
_cell.length_c   1.000
_cell.angle_alpha   90.00
_cell.angle_beta   90.00
_cell.angle_gamma   90.00
#
_symmetry.space_group_name_H-M   'P 1'
#
loop_
_entity.id
_entity.type
_entity.pdbx_description
1 polymer ?
#
loop_
_entity_poly.entity_id
_entity_poly.type
_entity_poly.pdbx_seq_one_letter_code
_entity_poly.pdbx_strand_id
1 'polypeptide(L)'
;MREALDEIGLNLDVIEDQEPDPALGNGGLGRLAACFMDSLSTLGYAAYGCGIRYRYGMFKQKIQDGFQVEVPDNWLKNGYPFELHRPEYTYEIKFGGHVRTESREDG
;
A
#
# COMPACT_ATOMS: atom_id res chain seq x y z
N MET A 1 -7.26 24.97 1.50
CA MET A 1 -7.91 23.71 1.98
C MET A 1 -8.29 23.83 3.45
N ARG A 2 -7.35 24.12 4.37
CA ARG A 2 -7.65 24.30 5.82
C ARG A 2 -8.80 25.28 6.06
N GLU A 3 -8.70 26.49 5.53
CA GLU A 3 -9.75 27.53 5.65
C GLU A 3 -11.12 27.04 5.14
N ALA A 4 -11.15 26.34 4.01
CA ALA A 4 -12.41 25.83 3.47
C ALA A 4 -13.04 24.71 4.32
N LEU A 5 -12.22 23.94 5.04
CA LEU A 5 -12.72 22.95 6.00
C LEU A 5 -13.22 23.62 7.28
N ASP A 6 -12.51 24.65 7.75
CA ASP A 6 -12.90 25.42 8.92
C ASP A 6 -14.26 26.12 8.70
N GLU A 7 -14.53 26.63 7.49
CA GLU A 7 -15.83 27.24 7.13
C GLU A 7 -17.02 26.28 7.24
N ILE A 8 -16.79 24.98 7.05
CA ILE A 8 -17.83 23.95 7.19
C ILE A 8 -17.76 23.20 8.53
N GLY A 9 -16.96 23.70 9.47
CA GLY A 9 -16.83 23.16 10.82
C GLY A 9 -16.02 21.88 10.95
N LEU A 10 -15.16 21.58 9.98
CA LEU A 10 -14.27 20.42 9.98
C LEU A 10 -12.83 20.83 10.28
N ASN A 11 -12.16 20.07 11.14
CA ASN A 11 -10.75 20.27 11.45
C ASN A 11 -9.89 19.32 10.59
N LEU A 12 -8.97 19.91 9.80
CA LEU A 12 -8.11 19.14 8.90
C LEU A 12 -7.25 18.11 9.65
N ASP A 13 -6.65 18.48 10.77
CA ASP A 13 -5.75 17.60 11.52
C ASP A 13 -6.50 16.37 12.07
N VAL A 14 -7.76 16.55 12.49
CA VAL A 14 -8.62 15.44 12.92
C VAL A 14 -8.98 14.52 11.76
N ILE A 15 -9.18 15.07 10.55
CA ILE A 15 -9.47 14.27 9.35
C ILE A 15 -8.24 13.47 8.93
N GLU A 16 -7.07 14.10 8.93
CA GLU A 16 -5.80 13.44 8.60
C GLU A 16 -5.50 12.27 9.54
N ASP A 17 -5.75 12.41 10.82
CA ASP A 17 -5.60 11.34 11.83
C ASP A 17 -6.55 10.14 11.61
N GLN A 18 -7.62 10.30 10.84
CA GLN A 18 -8.53 9.20 10.50
C GLN A 18 -8.06 8.36 9.32
N GLU A 19 -7.12 8.85 8.52
CA GLU A 19 -6.61 8.12 7.36
C GLU A 19 -5.67 6.99 7.79
N PRO A 20 -6.00 5.73 7.51
CA PRO A 20 -5.11 4.63 7.83
C PRO A 20 -3.95 4.56 6.84
N ASP A 21 -2.74 4.41 7.34
CA ASP A 21 -1.57 4.15 6.50
C ASP A 21 -1.66 2.75 5.87
N PRO A 22 -1.49 2.63 4.54
CA PRO A 22 -1.38 1.31 3.92
C PRO A 22 -0.05 0.66 4.30
N ALA A 23 -0.12 -0.51 4.94
CA ALA A 23 1.06 -1.26 5.38
C ALA A 23 1.64 -2.10 4.23
N LEU A 24 2.44 -1.48 3.36
CA LEU A 24 3.02 -2.10 2.17
C LEU A 24 4.48 -2.56 2.35
N GLY A 25 5.05 -2.40 3.53
CA GLY A 25 6.39 -2.87 3.87
C GLY A 25 6.49 -3.24 5.34
N ASN A 26 7.31 -4.23 5.68
CA ASN A 26 7.40 -4.78 7.03
C ASN A 26 8.68 -4.40 7.79
N GLY A 27 9.52 -3.37 7.36
CA GLY A 27 10.77 -3.00 8.02
C GLY A 27 11.40 -1.74 7.46
N GLY A 28 12.70 -1.59 7.68
CA GLY A 28 13.48 -0.40 7.38
C GLY A 28 13.46 0.01 5.92
N LEU A 29 13.51 -0.94 4.99
CA LEU A 29 13.49 -0.64 3.55
C LEU A 29 12.17 0.00 3.11
N GLY A 30 11.04 -0.55 3.55
CA GLY A 30 9.73 0.01 3.24
C GLY A 30 9.54 1.41 3.85
N ARG A 31 9.97 1.60 5.09
CA ARG A 31 9.90 2.91 5.75
C ARG A 31 10.84 3.93 5.12
N LEU A 32 12.02 3.51 4.68
CA LEU A 32 12.97 4.38 3.99
C LEU A 32 12.37 4.95 2.70
N ALA A 33 11.72 4.10 1.89
CA ALA A 33 11.03 4.55 0.67
C ALA A 33 9.94 5.59 0.99
N ALA A 34 9.13 5.37 2.01
CA ALA A 34 8.10 6.31 2.47
C ALA A 34 8.72 7.66 2.90
N CYS A 35 9.80 7.63 3.67
CA CYS A 35 10.50 8.83 4.10
C CYS A 35 11.12 9.60 2.93
N PHE A 36 11.66 8.93 1.93
CA PHE A 36 12.17 9.59 0.73
C PHE A 36 11.06 10.26 -0.07
N MET A 37 9.92 9.60 -0.27
CA MET A 37 8.79 10.19 -0.99
C MET A 37 8.24 11.43 -0.27
N ASP A 38 8.12 11.37 1.05
CA ASP A 38 7.71 12.50 1.88
C ASP A 38 8.70 13.66 1.77
N SER A 39 10.00 13.39 1.90
CA SER A 39 11.06 14.40 1.80
C SER A 39 11.08 15.05 0.41
N LEU A 40 10.97 14.27 -0.66
CA LEU A 40 10.96 14.78 -2.02
C LEU A 40 9.74 15.66 -2.29
N SER A 41 8.57 15.25 -1.77
CA SER A 41 7.35 16.05 -1.83
C SER A 41 7.49 17.37 -1.09
N THR A 42 8.04 17.34 0.12
CA THR A 42 8.29 18.54 0.94
C THR A 42 9.23 19.52 0.25
N LEU A 43 10.24 19.01 -0.46
CA LEU A 43 11.20 19.82 -1.22
C LEU A 43 10.68 20.25 -2.59
N GLY A 44 9.48 19.85 -2.98
CA GLY A 44 8.87 20.22 -4.25
C GLY A 44 9.46 19.51 -5.49
N TYR A 45 10.15 18.39 -5.30
CA TYR A 45 10.63 17.59 -6.44
C TYR A 45 9.51 16.76 -7.06
N ALA A 46 9.48 16.76 -8.40
CA ALA A 46 8.61 15.85 -9.18
C ALA A 46 9.23 14.44 -9.14
N ALA A 47 8.77 13.61 -8.21
CA ALA A 47 9.30 12.27 -8.00
C ALA A 47 8.20 11.21 -8.09
N TYR A 48 8.56 10.05 -8.64
CA TYR A 48 7.68 8.90 -8.78
C TYR A 48 8.34 7.67 -8.16
N GLY A 49 7.62 6.99 -7.28
CA GLY A 49 8.00 5.68 -6.78
C GLY A 49 7.46 4.58 -7.69
N CYS A 50 8.33 3.63 -8.07
CA CYS A 50 7.96 2.46 -8.85
C CYS A 50 8.18 1.20 -8.01
N GLY A 51 7.17 0.38 -7.87
CA GLY A 51 7.24 -0.83 -7.05
C GLY A 51 6.09 -1.78 -7.30
N ILE A 52 5.96 -2.78 -6.46
CA ILE A 52 4.86 -3.72 -6.53
C ILE A 52 3.60 -3.08 -5.93
N ARG A 53 2.54 -3.05 -6.72
CA ARG A 53 1.22 -2.65 -6.25
C ARG A 53 0.53 -3.86 -5.62
N TYR A 54 0.77 -4.09 -4.35
CA TYR A 54 0.15 -5.20 -3.63
C TYR A 54 -1.37 -5.07 -3.63
N ARG A 55 -2.07 -6.17 -3.82
CA ARG A 55 -3.53 -6.20 -3.75
C ARG A 55 -4.04 -5.94 -2.34
N TYR A 56 -3.30 -6.42 -1.35
CA TYR A 56 -3.59 -6.24 0.08
C TYR A 56 -2.36 -5.70 0.78
N GLY A 57 -2.55 -4.91 1.83
CA GLY A 57 -1.50 -4.61 2.78
C GLY A 57 -1.03 -5.87 3.53
N MET A 58 -0.09 -5.71 4.45
CA MET A 58 0.44 -6.85 5.23
C MET A 58 -0.69 -7.59 5.95
N PHE A 59 -1.42 -6.93 6.79
CA PHE A 59 -2.67 -7.38 7.42
C PHE A 59 -3.32 -6.23 8.19
N LYS A 60 -4.61 -6.36 8.43
CA LYS A 60 -5.33 -5.50 9.37
C LYS A 60 -5.52 -6.27 10.67
N GLN A 61 -5.13 -5.66 11.78
CA GLN A 61 -5.29 -6.21 13.10
C GLN A 61 -6.70 -5.95 13.64
N LYS A 62 -7.34 -6.98 14.16
CA LYS A 62 -8.58 -6.89 14.93
C LYS A 62 -8.39 -7.53 16.28
N ILE A 63 -9.18 -7.11 17.26
CA ILE A 63 -9.28 -7.78 18.55
C ILE A 63 -10.64 -8.46 18.62
N GLN A 64 -10.64 -9.76 18.82
CA GLN A 64 -11.84 -10.57 18.98
C GLN A 64 -11.69 -11.43 20.23
N ASP A 65 -12.64 -11.34 21.14
CA ASP A 65 -12.65 -12.07 22.43
C ASP A 65 -11.35 -11.90 23.24
N GLY A 66 -10.73 -10.72 23.15
CA GLY A 66 -9.47 -10.38 23.82
C GLY A 66 -8.21 -10.85 23.08
N PHE A 67 -8.33 -11.53 21.95
CA PHE A 67 -7.22 -12.02 21.15
C PHE A 67 -7.03 -11.21 19.86
N GLN A 68 -5.79 -11.10 19.42
CA GLN A 68 -5.46 -10.53 18.12
C GLN A 68 -5.91 -11.49 17.01
N VAL A 69 -6.62 -10.94 16.01
CA VAL A 69 -6.99 -11.63 14.78
C VAL A 69 -6.49 -10.83 13.60
N GLU A 70 -5.76 -11.47 12.69
CA GLU A 70 -5.28 -10.89 11.46
C GLU A 70 -6.30 -11.12 10.35
N VAL A 71 -6.64 -10.04 9.64
CA VAL A 71 -7.55 -10.09 8.49
C VAL A 71 -6.93 -9.37 7.30
N PRO A 72 -7.35 -9.69 6.06
CA PRO A 72 -6.85 -9.00 4.87
C PRO A 72 -7.05 -7.48 4.97
N ASP A 73 -6.00 -6.73 4.68
CA ASP A 73 -6.04 -5.27 4.59
C ASP A 73 -6.35 -4.84 3.16
N ASN A 74 -7.62 -4.56 2.90
CA ASN A 74 -8.08 -4.10 1.58
C ASN A 74 -7.88 -2.58 1.44
N TRP A 75 -6.64 -2.15 1.41
CA TRP A 75 -6.25 -0.75 1.38
C TRP A 75 -6.69 0.00 0.11
N LEU A 76 -6.95 -0.71 -1.00
CA LEU A 76 -7.42 -0.17 -2.27
C LEU A 76 -8.94 -0.04 -2.37
N LYS A 77 -9.68 -0.38 -1.32
CA LYS A 77 -11.16 -0.41 -1.32
C LYS A 77 -11.79 0.89 -1.82
N ASN A 78 -11.22 2.02 -1.43
CA ASN A 78 -11.75 3.34 -1.77
C ASN A 78 -10.95 4.02 -2.90
N GLY A 79 -10.10 3.27 -3.62
CA GLY A 79 -9.14 3.81 -4.58
C GLY A 79 -7.87 4.32 -3.89
N TYR A 80 -6.94 4.81 -4.69
CA TYR A 80 -5.68 5.37 -4.19
C TYR A 80 -5.31 6.62 -5.01
N PRO A 81 -5.49 7.83 -4.46
CA PRO A 81 -5.35 9.07 -5.20
C PRO A 81 -3.90 9.40 -5.60
N PHE A 82 -2.90 8.79 -4.93
CA PHE A 82 -1.48 9.05 -5.17
C PHE A 82 -0.84 8.11 -6.20
N GLU A 83 -1.62 7.24 -6.87
CA GLU A 83 -1.10 6.42 -7.96
C GLU A 83 -1.39 7.05 -9.32
N LEU A 84 -0.40 6.92 -10.22
CA LEU A 84 -0.53 7.31 -11.62
C LEU A 84 -0.45 6.05 -12.48
N HIS A 85 -1.59 5.61 -13.00
CA HIS A 85 -1.67 4.43 -13.87
C HIS A 85 -1.36 4.81 -15.31
N ARG A 86 -0.36 4.12 -15.91
CA ARG A 86 0.13 4.37 -17.28
C ARG A 86 0.08 3.08 -18.09
N PRO A 87 -1.10 2.65 -18.56
CA PRO A 87 -1.29 1.38 -19.26
C PRO A 87 -0.50 1.31 -20.57
N GLU A 88 -0.19 2.45 -21.19
CA GLU A 88 0.63 2.54 -22.39
C GLU A 88 2.09 2.10 -22.20
N TYR A 89 2.55 1.99 -20.95
CA TYR A 89 3.89 1.51 -20.60
C TYR A 89 3.85 0.12 -19.95
N THR A 90 2.86 -0.68 -20.28
CA THR A 90 2.74 -2.04 -19.74
C THR A 90 3.72 -2.99 -20.41
N TYR A 91 4.48 -3.72 -19.61
CA TYR A 91 5.41 -4.75 -20.05
C TYR A 91 4.99 -6.09 -19.46
N GLU A 92 4.93 -7.13 -20.30
CA GLU A 92 4.70 -8.50 -19.83
C GLU A 92 6.00 -9.12 -19.35
N ILE A 93 6.07 -9.44 -18.05
CA ILE A 93 7.22 -10.12 -17.46
C ILE A 93 6.87 -11.58 -17.25
N LYS A 94 7.58 -12.46 -17.96
CA LYS A 94 7.39 -13.92 -17.86
C LYS A 94 8.42 -14.51 -16.91
N PHE A 95 7.94 -15.30 -15.96
CA PHE A 95 8.80 -16.11 -15.12
C PHE A 95 9.16 -17.40 -15.87
N GLY A 96 10.46 -17.71 -15.95
CA GLY A 96 10.95 -18.92 -16.62
C GLY A 96 10.68 -20.20 -15.82
N GLY A 97 10.69 -21.33 -16.53
CA GLY A 97 10.58 -22.66 -15.94
C GLY A 97 9.16 -23.24 -15.93
N HIS A 98 9.10 -24.52 -15.63
CA HIS A 98 7.86 -25.28 -15.45
C HIS A 98 8.09 -26.35 -14.40
N VAL A 99 7.01 -26.76 -13.74
CA VAL A 99 7.04 -27.85 -12.76
C VAL A 99 6.61 -29.13 -13.47
N ARG A 100 7.45 -30.17 -13.40
CA ARG A 100 7.12 -31.52 -13.81
C ARG A 100 6.91 -32.37 -12.56
N THR A 101 5.73 -32.90 -12.39
CA THR A 101 5.43 -33.86 -11.32
C THR A 101 5.69 -35.27 -11.82
N GLU A 102 6.58 -36.00 -11.15
CA GLU A 102 6.82 -37.42 -11.42
C GLU A 102 6.24 -38.20 -10.23
N SER A 103 5.24 -39.01 -10.52
CA SER A 103 4.73 -40.01 -9.55
C SER A 103 5.65 -41.21 -9.57
N ARG A 104 6.25 -41.57 -8.44
CA ARG A 104 6.94 -42.82 -8.26
C ARG A 104 5.92 -43.88 -7.84
N GLU A 105 5.98 -45.02 -8.49
CA GLU A 105 5.10 -46.18 -8.18
C GLU A 105 5.47 -46.85 -6.84
N ASP A 106 6.56 -46.43 -6.21
CA ASP A 106 7.05 -47.03 -4.97
C ASP A 106 6.56 -46.24 -3.73
N GLY A 107 5.26 -46.18 -3.57
CA GLY A 107 4.57 -45.87 -2.33
C GLY A 107 4.61 -44.46 -1.78
#